data_555324a1b48236954531d235a551cad6
#
_entry.id   555324a1b48236954531d235a551cad6
#
_cell.length_a   1.000
_cell.length_b   1.000
_cell.length_c   1.000
_cell.angle_alpha   90.00
_cell.angle_beta   90.00
_cell.angle_gamma   90.00
#
_symmetry.space_group_name_H-M   'P 1'
#
loop_
_entity.id
_entity.type
_entity.pdbx_description
1 polymer ?
#
loop_
_entity_poly.entity_id
_entity_poly.type
_entity_poly.pdbx_seq_one_letter_code
_entity_poly.pdbx_strand_id
1 'polypeptide(L)'
;TDFIEKYKDKSNDDQIIGHFGLGFYSAFMVADEVTIDTLSYKEGSTPVHWSCDGGTEYNMEDGDMDDVGTEITLYLNDDCLEFANEYRAREVIEKYCSFMPTEIYLAKENAPEEYETIDKADKRDTDTVIEEIHEDAKYEEKENDKGEKEQVEVSPAKDQLKIVKRPVPLNDTTPLWTKSPNECT
;
A
#
# COMPACT_ATOMS: atom_id res chain seq x y z
N THR A 1 -11.02 5.33 -26.06
CA THR A 1 -12.13 6.21 -25.78
C THR A 1 -11.62 7.47 -25.11
N ASP A 2 -12.44 8.44 -24.81
CA ASP A 2 -12.07 9.81 -24.40
C ASP A 2 -11.05 9.87 -23.25
N PHE A 3 -11.10 8.88 -22.30
CA PHE A 3 -10.13 8.79 -21.21
C PHE A 3 -8.71 8.49 -21.74
N ILE A 4 -8.58 7.48 -22.57
CA ILE A 4 -7.29 7.08 -23.16
C ILE A 4 -6.73 8.19 -24.02
N GLU A 5 -7.55 8.86 -24.85
CA GLU A 5 -7.12 10.01 -25.68
C GLU A 5 -6.66 11.19 -24.81
N LYS A 6 -7.38 11.47 -23.72
CA LYS A 6 -7.06 12.58 -22.80
C LYS A 6 -5.75 12.40 -22.05
N TYR A 7 -5.38 11.16 -21.75
CA TYR A 7 -4.18 10.85 -20.93
C TYR A 7 -3.04 10.23 -21.74
N LYS A 8 -3.20 9.99 -23.03
CA LYS A 8 -2.19 9.38 -23.90
C LYS A 8 -0.85 10.13 -23.93
N ASP A 9 -0.89 11.46 -23.80
CA ASP A 9 0.32 12.30 -23.79
C ASP A 9 0.91 12.50 -22.38
N LYS A 10 0.21 12.06 -21.32
CA LYS A 10 0.60 12.29 -19.91
C LYS A 10 1.03 11.04 -19.17
N SER A 11 0.68 9.87 -19.68
CA SER A 11 1.09 8.59 -19.14
C SER A 11 1.96 7.85 -20.13
N ASN A 12 3.02 7.20 -19.67
CA ASN A 12 3.65 6.15 -20.47
C ASN A 12 2.57 5.12 -20.80
N ASP A 13 2.53 4.65 -22.05
CA ASP A 13 1.55 3.65 -22.51
C ASP A 13 1.50 2.40 -21.58
N ASP A 14 2.57 2.14 -20.84
CA ASP A 14 2.71 1.03 -19.88
C ASP A 14 1.94 1.22 -18.57
N GLN A 15 1.45 2.42 -18.25
CA GLN A 15 0.70 2.71 -17.02
C GLN A 15 -0.79 2.42 -17.12
N ILE A 16 -1.33 2.29 -18.33
CA ILE A 16 -2.74 1.98 -18.56
C ILE A 16 -2.86 0.49 -18.89
N ILE A 17 -3.24 -0.31 -17.90
CA ILE A 17 -3.37 -1.76 -18.04
C ILE A 17 -4.64 -2.15 -18.81
N GLY A 18 -5.73 -1.40 -18.62
CA GLY A 18 -7.04 -1.69 -19.20
C GLY A 18 -7.30 -0.91 -20.48
N HIS A 19 -7.28 -1.58 -21.65
CA HIS A 19 -7.54 -0.93 -22.94
C HIS A 19 -8.99 -1.08 -23.42
N PHE A 20 -9.69 -2.14 -23.00
CA PHE A 20 -11.01 -2.52 -23.53
C PHE A 20 -12.17 -2.23 -22.57
N GLY A 21 -11.91 -1.89 -21.30
CA GLY A 21 -12.93 -1.67 -20.27
C GLY A 21 -13.69 -2.95 -19.84
N LEU A 22 -13.22 -4.11 -20.24
CA LEU A 22 -13.90 -5.39 -19.97
C LEU A 22 -13.38 -6.12 -18.73
N GLY A 23 -12.19 -5.75 -18.22
CA GLY A 23 -11.56 -6.42 -17.08
C GLY A 23 -12.43 -6.41 -15.81
N PHE A 24 -13.17 -5.33 -15.60
CA PHE A 24 -14.06 -5.18 -14.46
C PHE A 24 -15.14 -6.28 -14.42
N TYR A 25 -15.67 -6.71 -15.56
CA TYR A 25 -16.71 -7.76 -15.60
C TYR A 25 -16.25 -9.11 -15.05
N SER A 26 -14.93 -9.33 -14.96
CA SER A 26 -14.41 -10.56 -14.34
C SER A 26 -14.71 -10.63 -12.83
N ALA A 27 -15.02 -9.52 -12.18
CA ALA A 27 -15.45 -9.49 -10.78
C ALA A 27 -16.69 -10.37 -10.56
N PHE A 28 -17.64 -10.39 -11.49
CA PHE A 28 -18.85 -11.22 -11.42
C PHE A 28 -18.61 -12.72 -11.64
N MET A 29 -17.39 -13.12 -11.98
CA MET A 29 -17.04 -14.56 -11.99
C MET A 29 -16.82 -15.09 -10.58
N VAL A 30 -16.54 -14.22 -9.61
CA VAL A 30 -16.21 -14.58 -8.23
C VAL A 30 -17.16 -13.97 -7.19
N ALA A 31 -17.97 -13.01 -7.59
CA ALA A 31 -18.87 -12.28 -6.69
C ALA A 31 -20.34 -12.36 -7.19
N ASP A 32 -21.26 -12.50 -6.23
CA ASP A 32 -22.69 -12.40 -6.46
C ASP A 32 -23.17 -10.95 -6.54
N GLU A 33 -22.43 -10.03 -5.90
CA GLU A 33 -22.70 -8.60 -5.93
C GLU A 33 -21.37 -7.84 -5.90
N VAL A 34 -21.34 -6.70 -6.59
CA VAL A 34 -20.22 -5.76 -6.57
C VAL A 34 -20.75 -4.37 -6.26
N THR A 35 -20.13 -3.70 -5.29
CA THR A 35 -20.39 -2.28 -5.02
C THR A 35 -19.15 -1.45 -5.30
N ILE A 36 -19.36 -0.21 -5.69
CA ILE A 36 -18.31 0.78 -5.94
C ILE A 36 -18.70 2.08 -5.26
N ASP A 37 -17.87 2.52 -4.33
CA ASP A 37 -17.94 3.84 -3.73
C ASP A 37 -16.80 4.68 -4.28
N THR A 38 -17.09 5.88 -4.78
CA THR A 38 -16.07 6.67 -5.46
C THR A 38 -16.30 8.17 -5.29
N LEU A 39 -15.19 8.90 -5.06
CA LEU A 39 -15.15 10.35 -5.07
C LEU A 39 -14.04 10.85 -6.01
N SER A 40 -14.43 11.64 -7.00
CA SER A 40 -13.49 12.18 -7.97
C SER A 40 -12.62 13.28 -7.38
N TYR A 41 -11.34 13.36 -7.81
CA TYR A 41 -10.42 14.44 -7.48
C TYR A 41 -10.82 15.83 -8.02
N LYS A 42 -11.85 15.91 -8.87
CA LYS A 42 -12.29 17.18 -9.46
C LYS A 42 -13.03 18.00 -8.41
N GLU A 43 -12.69 19.28 -8.31
CA GLU A 43 -13.35 20.20 -7.42
C GLU A 43 -14.88 20.26 -7.68
N GLY A 44 -15.66 20.19 -6.61
CA GLY A 44 -17.13 20.19 -6.66
C GLY A 44 -17.76 18.84 -7.04
N SER A 45 -16.98 17.75 -7.11
CA SER A 45 -17.53 16.41 -7.29
C SER A 45 -18.27 15.96 -6.04
N THR A 46 -19.34 15.19 -6.22
CA THR A 46 -20.07 14.50 -5.15
C THR A 46 -19.69 13.01 -5.17
N PRO A 47 -19.63 12.35 -4.01
CA PRO A 47 -19.42 10.91 -3.94
C PRO A 47 -20.58 10.16 -4.57
N VAL A 48 -20.30 9.00 -5.13
CA VAL A 48 -21.28 8.14 -5.81
C VAL A 48 -21.13 6.72 -5.30
N HIS A 49 -22.26 6.12 -4.95
CA HIS A 49 -22.39 4.69 -4.70
C HIS A 49 -23.02 4.00 -5.91
N TRP A 50 -22.40 2.89 -6.36
CA TRP A 50 -22.91 2.05 -7.45
C TRP A 50 -22.94 0.60 -6.99
N SER A 51 -24.00 -0.14 -7.36
CA SER A 51 -24.13 -1.58 -7.06
C SER A 51 -24.74 -2.34 -8.22
N CYS A 52 -24.32 -3.61 -8.38
CA CYS A 52 -24.84 -4.54 -9.38
C CYS A 52 -24.64 -5.99 -8.92
N ASP A 53 -25.63 -6.83 -9.23
CA ASP A 53 -25.63 -8.28 -8.98
C ASP A 53 -25.16 -9.13 -10.18
N GLY A 54 -24.53 -8.49 -11.17
CA GLY A 54 -24.09 -9.15 -12.40
C GLY A 54 -25.20 -9.30 -13.45
N GLY A 55 -26.41 -8.82 -13.17
CA GLY A 55 -27.52 -8.74 -14.10
C GLY A 55 -27.39 -7.62 -15.14
N THR A 56 -28.50 -7.26 -15.75
CA THR A 56 -28.56 -6.17 -16.75
C THR A 56 -28.85 -4.81 -16.12
N GLU A 57 -29.22 -4.80 -14.87
CA GLU A 57 -29.59 -3.59 -14.10
C GLU A 57 -28.53 -3.28 -13.06
N TYR A 58 -28.37 -2.01 -12.75
CA TYR A 58 -27.51 -1.52 -11.69
C TYR A 58 -28.20 -0.38 -10.95
N ASN A 59 -27.83 -0.16 -9.69
CA ASN A 59 -28.23 1.01 -8.94
C ASN A 59 -27.07 2.02 -8.94
N MET A 60 -27.43 3.30 -8.92
CA MET A 60 -26.49 4.38 -8.72
C MET A 60 -27.16 5.50 -7.92
N GLU A 61 -26.54 5.87 -6.81
CA GLU A 61 -27.06 6.85 -5.87
C GLU A 61 -25.94 7.71 -5.29
N ASP A 62 -26.31 8.73 -4.52
CA ASP A 62 -25.33 9.54 -3.82
C ASP A 62 -24.59 8.67 -2.78
N GLY A 63 -23.25 8.74 -2.79
CA GLY A 63 -22.38 8.06 -1.83
C GLY A 63 -22.07 8.92 -0.61
N ASP A 64 -21.28 8.36 0.31
CA ASP A 64 -20.87 9.00 1.57
C ASP A 64 -19.35 9.10 1.73
N MET A 65 -18.60 8.86 0.66
CA MET A 65 -17.13 8.87 0.68
C MET A 65 -16.58 10.28 0.91
N ASP A 66 -15.75 10.46 1.93
CA ASP A 66 -15.17 11.76 2.30
C ASP A 66 -13.84 12.01 1.59
N ASP A 67 -13.09 10.96 1.29
CA ASP A 67 -11.77 11.04 0.67
C ASP A 67 -11.83 10.73 -0.84
N VAL A 68 -10.96 11.39 -1.60
CA VAL A 68 -10.80 11.13 -3.03
C VAL A 68 -10.25 9.72 -3.25
N GLY A 69 -10.96 8.93 -4.04
CA GLY A 69 -10.57 7.56 -4.32
C GLY A 69 -11.69 6.72 -4.89
N THR A 70 -11.46 5.41 -4.94
CA THR A 70 -12.46 4.41 -5.35
C THR A 70 -12.28 3.17 -4.50
N GLU A 71 -13.34 2.77 -3.84
CA GLU A 71 -13.46 1.51 -3.12
C GLU A 71 -14.33 0.56 -3.94
N ILE A 72 -13.88 -0.69 -4.11
CA ILE A 72 -14.63 -1.73 -4.81
C ILE A 72 -14.79 -2.91 -3.86
N THR A 73 -16.02 -3.21 -3.50
CA THR A 73 -16.35 -4.35 -2.63
C THR A 73 -16.91 -5.50 -3.45
N LEU A 74 -16.31 -6.67 -3.31
CA LEU A 74 -16.74 -7.91 -3.94
C LEU A 74 -17.41 -8.80 -2.88
N TYR A 75 -18.71 -9.04 -3.01
CA TYR A 75 -19.42 -10.01 -2.17
C TYR A 75 -19.26 -11.38 -2.82
N LEU A 76 -18.27 -12.14 -2.35
CA LEU A 76 -17.89 -13.41 -2.98
C LEU A 76 -19.01 -14.43 -2.94
N ASN A 77 -19.19 -15.15 -4.05
CA ASN A 77 -20.08 -16.29 -4.10
C ASN A 77 -19.52 -17.49 -3.31
N ASP A 78 -20.37 -18.46 -3.00
CA ASP A 78 -20.02 -19.62 -2.16
C ASP A 78 -18.85 -20.44 -2.71
N ASP A 79 -18.70 -20.52 -4.02
CA ASP A 79 -17.63 -21.30 -4.67
C ASP A 79 -16.28 -20.59 -4.62
N CYS A 80 -16.26 -19.29 -4.32
CA CYS A 80 -15.08 -18.43 -4.35
C CYS A 80 -14.65 -17.89 -2.98
N LEU A 81 -15.22 -18.39 -1.88
CA LEU A 81 -14.88 -17.99 -0.50
C LEU A 81 -13.41 -18.21 -0.14
N GLU A 82 -12.68 -19.05 -0.88
CA GLU A 82 -11.24 -19.23 -0.70
C GLU A 82 -10.46 -17.90 -0.87
N PHE A 83 -10.96 -16.99 -1.70
CA PHE A 83 -10.32 -15.69 -1.95
C PHE A 83 -10.54 -14.66 -0.82
N ALA A 84 -11.47 -14.92 0.11
CA ALA A 84 -11.59 -14.14 1.34
C ALA A 84 -10.46 -14.43 2.35
N ASN A 85 -9.62 -15.42 2.06
CA ASN A 85 -8.48 -15.76 2.89
C ASN A 85 -7.25 -14.94 2.48
N GLU A 86 -6.63 -14.26 3.46
CA GLU A 86 -5.45 -13.40 3.22
C GLU A 86 -4.30 -14.15 2.51
N TYR A 87 -4.00 -15.38 2.93
CA TYR A 87 -2.91 -16.16 2.32
C TYR A 87 -3.20 -16.49 0.87
N ARG A 88 -4.46 -16.83 0.54
CA ARG A 88 -4.87 -17.12 -0.83
C ARG A 88 -4.84 -15.87 -1.69
N ALA A 89 -5.35 -14.74 -1.18
CA ALA A 89 -5.30 -13.46 -1.88
C ALA A 89 -3.84 -13.05 -2.16
N ARG A 90 -2.96 -13.18 -1.17
CA ARG A 90 -1.52 -12.93 -1.30
C ARG A 90 -0.88 -13.80 -2.39
N GLU A 91 -1.12 -15.10 -2.37
CA GLU A 91 -0.59 -16.05 -3.37
C GLU A 91 -0.99 -15.64 -4.79
N VAL A 92 -2.25 -15.24 -4.98
CA VAL A 92 -2.76 -14.80 -6.30
C VAL A 92 -2.09 -13.50 -6.73
N ILE A 93 -1.97 -12.51 -5.84
CA ILE A 93 -1.33 -11.23 -6.13
C ILE A 93 0.16 -11.45 -6.48
N GLU A 94 0.88 -12.20 -5.67
CA GLU A 94 2.29 -12.52 -5.91
C GLU A 94 2.50 -13.28 -7.21
N LYS A 95 1.60 -14.19 -7.57
CA LYS A 95 1.72 -14.96 -8.80
C LYS A 95 1.47 -14.15 -10.08
N TYR A 96 0.50 -13.25 -10.05
CA TYR A 96 0.03 -12.58 -11.26
C TYR A 96 0.38 -11.08 -11.33
N CYS A 97 0.68 -10.46 -10.19
CA CYS A 97 0.86 -9.02 -10.08
C CYS A 97 2.25 -8.60 -9.58
N SER A 98 3.21 -9.55 -9.43
CA SER A 98 4.54 -9.29 -8.85
C SER A 98 5.28 -8.11 -9.46
N PHE A 99 5.02 -7.80 -10.72
CA PHE A 99 5.75 -6.78 -11.47
C PHE A 99 4.84 -5.72 -12.08
N MET A 100 3.69 -5.51 -11.45
CA MET A 100 2.79 -4.42 -11.84
C MET A 100 3.45 -3.06 -11.58
N PRO A 101 3.25 -2.07 -12.45
CA PRO A 101 3.87 -0.75 -12.32
C PRO A 101 3.29 0.10 -11.18
N THR A 102 2.22 -0.35 -10.54
CA THR A 102 1.55 0.31 -9.42
C THR A 102 1.70 -0.53 -8.17
N GLU A 103 2.03 0.09 -7.04
CA GLU A 103 2.16 -0.60 -5.75
C GLU A 103 0.83 -1.22 -5.32
N ILE A 104 0.90 -2.48 -4.87
CA ILE A 104 -0.25 -3.26 -4.40
C ILE A 104 -0.01 -3.62 -2.94
N TYR A 105 -0.93 -3.23 -2.08
CA TYR A 105 -0.90 -3.53 -0.66
C TYR A 105 -2.03 -4.48 -0.31
N LEU A 106 -1.80 -5.35 0.67
CA LEU A 106 -2.80 -6.27 1.21
C LEU A 106 -2.88 -6.05 2.71
N ALA A 107 -4.06 -5.73 3.19
CA ALA A 107 -4.37 -5.58 4.60
C ALA A 107 -5.64 -6.34 4.95
N LYS A 108 -5.76 -6.75 6.21
CA LYS A 108 -6.99 -7.29 6.77
C LYS A 108 -7.69 -6.17 7.54
N GLU A 109 -8.95 -5.91 7.26
CA GLU A 109 -9.72 -4.80 7.83
C GLU A 109 -9.65 -4.72 9.36
N ASN A 110 -9.78 -5.84 10.05
CA ASN A 110 -9.77 -5.89 11.51
C ASN A 110 -8.44 -6.44 12.08
N ALA A 111 -7.32 -6.28 11.36
CA ALA A 111 -6.02 -6.66 11.90
C ALA A 111 -5.62 -5.72 13.04
N PRO A 112 -5.01 -6.24 14.12
CA PRO A 112 -4.43 -5.37 15.14
C PRO A 112 -3.32 -4.53 14.52
N GLU A 113 -3.21 -3.27 14.96
CA GLU A 113 -2.11 -2.41 14.54
C GLU A 113 -0.77 -3.02 14.94
N GLU A 114 0.14 -3.10 14.00
CA GLU A 114 1.53 -3.46 14.24
C GLU A 114 2.38 -2.19 14.35
N TYR A 115 3.43 -2.26 15.15
CA TYR A 115 4.34 -1.12 15.37
C TYR A 115 5.77 -1.51 14.99
N GLU A 116 6.53 -0.53 14.54
CA GLU A 116 7.96 -0.66 14.31
C GLU A 116 8.71 0.50 14.94
N THR A 117 10.00 0.28 15.26
CA THR A 117 10.88 1.31 15.77
C THR A 117 11.85 1.71 14.69
N ILE A 118 11.94 3.01 14.43
CA ILE A 118 12.82 3.60 13.42
C ILE A 118 13.73 4.66 14.09
N ASP A 119 14.84 4.98 13.47
CA ASP A 119 15.64 6.13 13.88
C ASP A 119 14.88 7.43 13.55
N LYS A 120 14.98 8.42 14.42
CA LYS A 120 14.26 9.70 14.26
C LYS A 120 14.61 10.40 12.93
N ALA A 121 15.80 10.14 12.40
CA ALA A 121 16.23 10.66 11.10
C ALA A 121 15.49 10.04 9.90
N ASP A 122 14.93 8.84 10.07
CA ASP A 122 14.21 8.08 9.02
C ASP A 122 12.70 8.37 9.00
N LYS A 123 12.24 9.33 9.82
CA LYS A 123 10.84 9.73 9.87
C LYS A 123 10.37 10.29 8.53
N ARG A 124 9.20 9.83 8.07
CA ARG A 124 8.47 10.35 6.91
C ARG A 124 7.27 11.18 7.34
N ASP A 125 6.82 12.09 6.49
CA ASP A 125 5.63 12.91 6.78
C ASP A 125 4.35 12.08 6.93
N THR A 126 4.32 10.89 6.33
CA THR A 126 3.21 9.94 6.38
C THR A 126 3.21 9.06 7.62
N ASP A 127 4.26 9.10 8.47
CA ASP A 127 4.37 8.22 9.63
C ASP A 127 3.49 8.70 10.78
N THR A 128 2.69 7.77 11.32
CA THR A 128 1.96 7.99 12.57
C THR A 128 2.85 7.62 13.75
N VAL A 129 3.35 8.62 14.46
CA VAL A 129 4.23 8.44 15.63
C VAL A 129 3.38 8.14 16.85
N ILE A 130 3.68 7.03 17.53
CA ILE A 130 3.04 6.58 18.76
C ILE A 130 3.84 7.03 19.99
N GLU A 131 5.18 6.91 19.93
CA GLU A 131 6.05 7.20 21.05
C GLU A 131 7.43 7.65 20.55
N GLU A 132 8.03 8.61 21.27
CA GLU A 132 9.44 8.97 21.09
C GLU A 132 10.28 8.23 22.13
N ILE A 133 11.33 7.54 21.69
CA ILE A 133 12.23 6.75 22.54
C ILE A 133 13.60 7.42 22.52
N HIS A 134 14.09 7.79 23.69
CA HIS A 134 15.43 8.32 23.87
C HIS A 134 16.27 7.35 24.70
N GLU A 135 17.39 6.91 24.15
CA GLU A 135 18.38 6.12 24.87
C GLU A 135 19.64 6.96 25.07
N ASP A 136 20.03 7.15 26.33
CA ASP A 136 21.28 7.83 26.67
C ASP A 136 22.51 7.03 26.24
N ALA A 137 23.61 7.73 25.95
CA ALA A 137 24.88 7.10 25.65
C ALA A 137 25.37 6.26 26.82
N LYS A 138 25.84 5.05 26.53
CA LYS A 138 26.42 4.15 27.56
C LYS A 138 27.94 4.24 27.53
N TYR A 139 28.52 4.42 28.71
CA TYR A 139 29.96 4.52 28.94
C TYR A 139 30.42 3.36 29.79
N GLU A 140 31.56 2.78 29.47
CA GLU A 140 32.26 1.79 30.32
C GLU A 140 33.62 2.35 30.74
N GLU A 141 34.00 2.09 32.01
CA GLU A 141 35.36 2.40 32.48
C GLU A 141 36.32 1.32 31.92
N LYS A 142 37.29 1.76 31.11
CA LYS A 142 38.42 0.91 30.68
C LYS A 142 39.72 1.49 31.21
N GLU A 143 40.61 0.60 31.64
CA GLU A 143 41.96 0.96 32.07
C GLU A 143 42.84 1.12 30.84
N ASN A 144 43.45 2.30 30.67
CA ASN A 144 44.41 2.57 29.57
C ASN A 144 45.78 1.95 29.87
N ASP A 145 46.67 1.92 28.89
CA ASP A 145 48.02 1.34 29.00
C ASP A 145 48.91 2.00 30.10
N LYS A 146 48.43 3.09 30.72
CA LYS A 146 49.09 3.79 31.81
C LYS A 146 48.47 3.50 33.19
N GLY A 147 47.45 2.64 33.26
CA GLY A 147 46.76 2.28 34.50
C GLY A 147 45.74 3.35 34.97
N GLU A 148 45.33 4.25 34.10
CA GLU A 148 44.31 5.27 34.38
C GLU A 148 42.95 4.80 33.85
N LYS A 149 41.90 5.05 34.63
CA LYS A 149 40.53 4.74 34.23
C LYS A 149 39.99 5.80 33.28
N GLU A 150 39.63 5.40 32.09
CA GLU A 150 39.03 6.24 31.07
C GLU A 150 37.61 5.76 30.78
N GLN A 151 36.64 6.68 30.68
CA GLN A 151 35.29 6.38 30.25
C GLN A 151 35.26 6.28 28.70
N VAL A 152 35.04 5.09 28.21
CA VAL A 152 34.90 4.85 26.78
C VAL A 152 33.42 4.69 26.42
N GLU A 153 32.97 5.48 25.48
CA GLU A 153 31.62 5.37 24.96
C GLU A 153 31.47 4.02 24.25
N VAL A 154 30.53 3.17 24.74
CA VAL A 154 30.27 1.84 24.22
C VAL A 154 29.05 1.83 23.30
N SER A 155 28.11 2.75 23.53
CA SER A 155 26.93 2.94 22.69
C SER A 155 26.58 4.43 22.66
N PRO A 156 26.47 5.04 21.50
CA PRO A 156 26.03 6.42 21.38
C PRO A 156 24.57 6.60 21.81
N ALA A 157 24.21 7.80 22.22
CA ALA A 157 22.82 8.15 22.42
C ALA A 157 22.02 7.93 21.13
N LYS A 158 20.79 7.41 21.26
CA LYS A 158 19.90 7.15 20.13
C LYS A 158 18.55 7.78 20.36
N ASP A 159 18.09 8.51 19.35
CA ASP A 159 16.73 9.01 19.27
C ASP A 159 15.94 8.16 18.28
N GLN A 160 14.95 7.45 18.78
CA GLN A 160 14.12 6.55 17.99
C GLN A 160 12.65 6.93 18.12
N LEU A 161 11.87 6.51 17.15
CA LEU A 161 10.42 6.68 17.12
C LEU A 161 9.77 5.32 16.99
N LYS A 162 8.78 5.06 17.84
CA LYS A 162 7.83 3.97 17.63
C LYS A 162 6.70 4.51 16.76
N ILE A 163 6.54 3.93 15.60
CA ILE A 163 5.52 4.33 14.61
C ILE A 163 4.57 3.16 14.33
N VAL A 164 3.40 3.45 13.79
CA VAL A 164 2.58 2.43 13.16
C VAL A 164 3.39 1.84 12.00
N LYS A 165 3.48 0.51 11.94
CA LYS A 165 4.28 -0.19 10.94
C LYS A 165 3.87 0.24 9.53
N ARG A 166 4.84 0.64 8.74
CA ARG A 166 4.62 1.06 7.36
C ARG A 166 4.09 -0.10 6.51
N PRO A 167 3.06 0.11 5.70
CA PRO A 167 2.65 -0.91 4.75
C PRO A 167 3.77 -1.18 3.74
N VAL A 168 3.95 -2.46 3.40
CA VAL A 168 4.95 -2.90 2.42
C VAL A 168 4.22 -3.41 1.19
N PRO A 169 4.53 -2.91 -0.02
CA PRO A 169 3.91 -3.40 -1.24
C PRO A 169 4.30 -4.88 -1.49
N LEU A 170 3.36 -5.64 -2.05
CA LEU A 170 3.56 -7.05 -2.39
C LEU A 170 4.31 -7.26 -3.70
N ASN A 171 4.38 -6.21 -4.53
CA ASN A 171 4.98 -6.27 -5.86
C ASN A 171 6.19 -5.36 -5.97
N ASP A 172 7.04 -5.64 -6.96
CA ASP A 172 8.19 -4.81 -7.34
C ASP A 172 7.82 -3.96 -8.56
N THR A 173 7.65 -2.65 -8.35
CA THR A 173 7.31 -1.69 -9.41
C THR A 173 8.50 -1.31 -10.30
N THR A 174 9.73 -1.68 -9.90
CA THR A 174 10.96 -1.37 -10.62
C THR A 174 11.82 -2.62 -10.83
N PRO A 175 11.30 -3.66 -11.50
CA PRO A 175 12.02 -4.90 -11.69
C PRO A 175 13.31 -4.69 -12.49
N LEU A 176 14.25 -5.61 -12.34
CA LEU A 176 15.62 -5.50 -12.88
C LEU A 176 15.66 -5.16 -14.39
N TRP A 177 14.75 -5.70 -15.16
CA TRP A 177 14.71 -5.48 -16.63
C TRP A 177 14.21 -4.08 -17.06
N THR A 178 13.64 -3.31 -16.12
CA THR A 178 13.26 -1.91 -16.38
C THR A 178 14.37 -0.93 -16.03
N LYS A 179 15.42 -1.40 -15.33
CA LYS A 179 16.57 -0.58 -14.90
C LYS A 179 17.60 -0.44 -16.00
N SER A 180 18.21 0.73 -16.09
CA SER A 180 19.39 0.90 -16.94
C SER A 180 20.60 0.14 -16.36
N PRO A 181 21.60 -0.24 -17.20
CA PRO A 181 22.78 -0.96 -16.72
C PRO A 181 23.54 -0.27 -15.58
N ASN A 182 23.48 1.04 -15.49
CA ASN A 182 24.14 1.83 -14.44
C ASN A 182 23.38 1.81 -13.09
N GLU A 183 22.12 1.38 -13.09
CA GLU A 183 21.28 1.26 -11.90
C GLU A 183 21.28 -0.18 -11.33
N CYS A 184 21.98 -1.09 -12.00
CA CYS A 184 22.07 -2.51 -11.64
C CYS A 184 23.33 -2.88 -10.83
N THR A 185 24.13 -1.89 -10.39
CA THR A 185 25.37 -2.08 -9.62
C THR A 185 25.18 -1.84 -8.15
#